data_2dc9bfc6ee791fc36f92719de499ff35
#
_entry.id   2dc9bfc6ee791fc36f92719de499ff35
#
_cell.length_a   1.000
_cell.length_b   1.000
_cell.length_c   1.000
_cell.angle_alpha   90.00
_cell.angle_beta   90.00
_cell.angle_gamma   90.00
#
_symmetry.space_group_name_H-M   'P 1'
#
loop_
_entity.id
_entity.type
_entity.pdbx_description
1 polymer ?
#
loop_
_entity_poly.entity_id
_entity_poly.type
_entity_poly.pdbx_seq_one_letter_code
_entity_poly.pdbx_strand_id
1 'polypeptide(L)'
;MVTQSSGKKYHGTLTKKLFRDMSRSAMQFLAMFLLCAMGTWCFSGLDANWRMLELSTETPIAQSNLADFWVKGSSFGKNDILKLRNLPGVKDVQARVTLEMDCPDLGDEVTLMVHGYDGDMPICTPIIRTGSELSASDTRGCLLEEQFAQAHNLSVGDTVKVSYGGVSLTFFVRGTILSGEYLVTAKNITPQPDIYGYMYVSAKAIAAFPFTEMLVKASSDADLTQVRAEIMNTCPTALIVDKDTHSGTLSERN
;
A
#
# COMPACT_ATOMS: atom_id res chain seq x y z
N MET A 1 -11.00 -54.99 -60.61
CA MET A 1 -12.26 -54.81 -59.90
C MET A 1 -11.94 -54.69 -58.39
N VAL A 2 -11.90 -53.52 -57.90
CA VAL A 2 -11.50 -53.23 -56.52
C VAL A 2 -12.73 -52.73 -55.78
N THR A 3 -13.13 -53.46 -54.78
CA THR A 3 -14.29 -53.17 -53.93
C THR A 3 -13.95 -52.09 -52.91
N GLN A 4 -14.60 -50.91 -52.99
CA GLN A 4 -14.60 -49.88 -51.96
C GLN A 4 -15.33 -50.35 -50.71
N SER A 5 -14.63 -50.44 -49.60
CA SER A 5 -15.18 -50.72 -48.28
C SER A 5 -15.79 -49.49 -47.69
N SER A 6 -17.04 -49.53 -47.31
CA SER A 6 -17.89 -48.52 -46.70
C SER A 6 -17.51 -48.26 -45.25
N GLY A 7 -16.75 -47.19 -45.03
CA GLY A 7 -16.32 -46.71 -43.67
C GLY A 7 -17.32 -45.83 -42.92
N LYS A 8 -18.57 -45.68 -43.34
CA LYS A 8 -19.46 -44.61 -42.85
C LYS A 8 -20.52 -44.98 -41.80
N LYS A 9 -20.59 -46.24 -41.34
CA LYS A 9 -21.68 -46.72 -40.44
C LYS A 9 -21.28 -46.89 -38.97
N TYR A 10 -19.99 -46.82 -38.61
CA TYR A 10 -19.57 -47.08 -37.23
C TYR A 10 -19.65 -45.93 -36.28
N HIS A 11 -19.57 -44.67 -36.75
CA HIS A 11 -19.66 -43.48 -35.88
C HIS A 11 -21.03 -43.25 -35.25
N GLY A 12 -22.12 -43.52 -35.94
CA GLY A 12 -23.47 -43.30 -35.44
C GLY A 12 -23.93 -44.30 -34.37
N THR A 13 -23.39 -45.55 -34.39
CA THR A 13 -23.71 -46.55 -33.38
C THR A 13 -22.93 -46.39 -32.09
N LEU A 14 -21.68 -45.94 -32.18
CA LEU A 14 -20.85 -45.63 -31.02
C LEU A 14 -21.39 -44.43 -30.24
N THR A 15 -21.78 -43.35 -30.91
CA THR A 15 -22.38 -42.17 -30.27
C THR A 15 -23.71 -42.49 -29.60
N LYS A 16 -24.60 -43.29 -30.23
CA LYS A 16 -25.84 -43.71 -29.60
C LYS A 16 -25.62 -44.60 -28.36
N LYS A 17 -24.62 -45.49 -28.39
CA LYS A 17 -24.25 -46.31 -27.23
C LYS A 17 -23.70 -45.46 -26.10
N LEU A 18 -22.82 -44.52 -26.41
CA LEU A 18 -22.24 -43.57 -25.45
C LEU A 18 -23.32 -42.71 -24.76
N PHE A 19 -24.27 -42.17 -25.53
CA PHE A 19 -25.40 -41.42 -24.97
C PHE A 19 -26.30 -42.26 -24.07
N ARG A 20 -26.54 -43.52 -24.42
CA ARG A 20 -27.35 -44.44 -23.62
C ARG A 20 -26.62 -44.83 -22.31
N ASP A 21 -25.32 -45.07 -22.38
CA ASP A 21 -24.52 -45.40 -21.19
C ASP A 21 -24.35 -44.16 -20.28
N MET A 22 -24.22 -42.97 -20.85
CA MET A 22 -24.25 -41.70 -20.10
C MET A 22 -25.60 -41.48 -19.40
N SER A 23 -26.74 -41.74 -20.07
CA SER A 23 -28.05 -41.56 -19.43
C SER A 23 -28.31 -42.56 -18.30
N ARG A 24 -27.71 -43.76 -18.38
CA ARG A 24 -27.82 -44.81 -17.34
C ARG A 24 -26.98 -44.47 -16.09
N SER A 25 -25.92 -43.66 -16.24
CA SER A 25 -25.05 -43.23 -15.16
C SER A 25 -25.11 -41.72 -15.00
N ALA A 26 -26.23 -41.07 -15.33
CA ALA A 26 -26.36 -39.60 -15.37
C ALA A 26 -25.97 -38.92 -14.07
N MET A 27 -26.27 -39.54 -12.92
CA MET A 27 -25.89 -38.96 -11.60
C MET A 27 -24.38 -38.92 -11.39
N GLN A 28 -23.64 -39.92 -11.87
CA GLN A 28 -22.17 -39.94 -11.76
C GLN A 28 -21.54 -38.91 -12.68
N PHE A 29 -22.05 -38.75 -13.90
CA PHE A 29 -21.59 -37.71 -14.84
C PHE A 29 -21.92 -36.30 -14.32
N LEU A 30 -23.12 -36.10 -13.75
CA LEU A 30 -23.51 -34.86 -13.15
C LEU A 30 -22.61 -34.48 -11.95
N ALA A 31 -22.33 -35.47 -11.09
CA ALA A 31 -21.43 -35.24 -9.95
C ALA A 31 -20.02 -34.85 -10.41
N MET A 32 -19.47 -35.55 -11.41
CA MET A 32 -18.15 -35.24 -11.96
C MET A 32 -18.12 -33.85 -12.64
N PHE A 33 -19.17 -33.50 -13.39
CA PHE A 33 -19.34 -32.19 -14.01
C PHE A 33 -19.40 -31.08 -12.96
N LEU A 34 -20.18 -31.26 -11.89
CA LEU A 34 -20.28 -30.30 -10.80
C LEU A 34 -18.95 -30.12 -10.06
N LEU A 35 -18.20 -31.22 -9.83
CA LEU A 35 -16.87 -31.14 -9.24
C LEU A 35 -15.89 -30.36 -10.13
N CYS A 36 -15.86 -30.63 -11.42
CA CYS A 36 -15.02 -29.89 -12.36
C CYS A 36 -15.45 -28.44 -12.48
N ALA A 37 -16.76 -28.15 -12.52
CA ALA A 37 -17.28 -26.78 -12.57
C ALA A 37 -16.93 -25.99 -11.30
N MET A 38 -17.05 -26.63 -10.12
CA MET A 38 -16.70 -26.01 -8.84
C MET A 38 -15.20 -25.74 -8.75
N GLY A 39 -14.34 -26.68 -9.19
CA GLY A 39 -12.89 -26.49 -9.24
C GLY A 39 -12.49 -25.35 -10.16
N THR A 40 -13.06 -25.26 -11.35
CA THR A 40 -12.80 -24.19 -12.32
C THR A 40 -13.29 -22.84 -11.79
N TRP A 41 -14.45 -22.81 -11.15
CA TRP A 41 -15.01 -21.59 -10.55
C TRP A 41 -14.16 -21.08 -9.40
N CYS A 42 -13.73 -21.95 -8.48
CA CYS A 42 -12.82 -21.59 -7.40
C CYS A 42 -11.49 -21.04 -7.94
N PHE A 43 -10.91 -21.72 -8.93
CA PHE A 43 -9.64 -21.27 -9.52
C PHE A 43 -9.80 -19.92 -10.24
N SER A 44 -10.84 -19.76 -11.07
CA SER A 44 -11.10 -18.48 -11.74
C SER A 44 -11.42 -17.34 -10.77
N GLY A 45 -12.12 -17.65 -9.67
CA GLY A 45 -12.41 -16.66 -8.62
C GLY A 45 -11.16 -16.18 -7.90
N LEU A 46 -10.23 -17.09 -7.60
CA LEU A 46 -8.94 -16.75 -6.99
C LEU A 46 -8.05 -15.94 -7.94
N ASP A 47 -7.97 -16.33 -9.22
CA ASP A 47 -7.19 -15.62 -10.23
C ASP A 47 -7.74 -14.20 -10.49
N ALA A 48 -9.06 -14.06 -10.59
CA ALA A 48 -9.71 -12.76 -10.75
C ALA A 48 -9.47 -11.84 -9.54
N ASN A 49 -9.51 -12.40 -8.33
CA ASN A 49 -9.27 -11.65 -7.10
C ASN A 49 -7.81 -11.20 -7.01
N TRP A 50 -6.86 -12.05 -7.39
CA TRP A 50 -5.44 -11.71 -7.46
C TRP A 50 -5.17 -10.58 -8.45
N ARG A 51 -5.71 -10.66 -9.67
CA ARG A 51 -5.56 -9.61 -10.69
C ARG A 51 -6.19 -8.29 -10.28
N MET A 52 -7.34 -8.32 -9.59
CA MET A 52 -7.97 -7.11 -9.05
C MET A 52 -7.09 -6.45 -7.98
N LEU A 53 -6.45 -7.24 -7.10
CA LEU A 53 -5.50 -6.75 -6.12
C LEU A 53 -4.28 -6.11 -6.80
N GLU A 54 -3.68 -6.77 -7.78
CA GLU A 54 -2.53 -6.29 -8.54
C GLU A 54 -2.83 -4.96 -9.24
N LEU A 55 -3.93 -4.87 -9.98
CA LEU A 55 -4.36 -3.64 -10.66
C LEU A 55 -4.73 -2.52 -9.67
N SER A 56 -5.28 -2.86 -8.51
CA SER A 56 -5.65 -1.88 -7.49
C SER A 56 -4.44 -1.28 -6.78
N THR A 57 -3.31 -1.98 -6.74
CA THR A 57 -2.09 -1.53 -6.08
C THR A 57 -1.11 -0.82 -7.03
N GLU A 58 -1.02 -1.24 -8.29
CA GLU A 58 -0.07 -0.65 -9.25
C GLU A 58 -0.37 0.82 -9.56
N THR A 59 -1.64 1.19 -9.71
CA THR A 59 -2.04 2.56 -10.06
C THR A 59 -1.69 3.58 -8.97
N PRO A 60 -2.01 3.37 -7.68
CA PRO A 60 -1.60 4.27 -6.60
C PRO A 60 -0.09 4.36 -6.43
N ILE A 61 0.63 3.24 -6.56
CA ILE A 61 2.09 3.21 -6.46
C ILE A 61 2.74 4.06 -7.56
N ALA A 62 2.28 3.91 -8.80
CA ALA A 62 2.82 4.66 -9.94
C ALA A 62 2.53 6.16 -9.81
N GLN A 63 1.36 6.54 -9.29
CA GLN A 63 0.96 7.94 -9.12
C GLN A 63 1.65 8.62 -7.93
N SER A 64 1.96 7.89 -6.87
CA SER A 64 2.52 8.45 -5.63
C SER A 64 4.01 8.76 -5.69
N ASN A 65 4.72 8.45 -6.80
CA ASN A 65 6.18 8.64 -6.92
C ASN A 65 6.94 8.12 -5.68
N LEU A 66 6.76 6.84 -5.35
CA LEU A 66 7.35 6.23 -4.16
C LEU A 66 8.87 6.45 -4.08
N ALA A 67 9.35 6.64 -2.86
CA ALA A 67 10.77 6.60 -2.56
C ALA A 67 11.37 5.25 -2.94
N ASP A 68 12.66 5.24 -3.24
CA ASP A 68 13.42 4.02 -3.46
C ASP A 68 14.08 3.54 -2.15
N PHE A 69 14.36 4.51 -1.22
CA PHE A 69 14.88 4.23 0.11
C PHE A 69 14.22 5.11 1.17
N TRP A 70 13.89 4.52 2.32
CA TRP A 70 13.49 5.18 3.56
C TRP A 70 14.65 5.11 4.55
N VAL A 71 15.22 6.25 4.88
CA VAL A 71 16.34 6.38 5.83
C VAL A 71 15.76 6.86 7.16
N LYS A 72 15.67 5.95 8.13
CA LYS A 72 15.03 6.18 9.44
C LYS A 72 16.08 6.36 10.52
N GLY A 73 15.88 7.36 11.37
CA GLY A 73 16.80 7.68 12.46
C GLY A 73 16.12 8.47 13.58
N SER A 74 16.87 8.80 14.61
CA SER A 74 16.33 9.55 15.75
C SER A 74 16.17 11.04 15.46
N SER A 75 17.05 11.62 14.64
CA SER A 75 17.04 13.02 14.28
C SER A 75 17.93 13.29 13.07
N PHE A 76 17.40 14.02 12.10
CA PHE A 76 18.15 14.48 10.92
C PHE A 76 18.13 16.00 10.83
N GLY A 77 19.31 16.57 10.54
CA GLY A 77 19.48 17.98 10.31
C GLY A 77 19.51 18.35 8.83
N LYS A 78 19.47 19.65 8.56
CA LYS A 78 19.58 20.18 7.18
C LYS A 78 20.84 19.72 6.46
N ASN A 79 21.95 19.56 7.19
CA ASN A 79 23.22 19.08 6.63
C ASN A 79 23.13 17.64 6.15
N ASP A 80 22.37 16.78 6.84
CA ASP A 80 22.23 15.38 6.47
C ASP A 80 21.41 15.24 5.19
N ILE A 81 20.35 16.06 5.07
CA ILE A 81 19.54 16.15 3.84
C ILE A 81 20.41 16.60 2.65
N LEU A 82 21.25 17.63 2.85
CA LEU A 82 22.15 18.11 1.80
C LEU A 82 23.22 17.10 1.41
N LYS A 83 23.78 16.35 2.37
CA LYS A 83 24.73 15.29 2.08
C LYS A 83 24.11 14.21 1.21
N LEU A 84 22.91 13.71 1.59
CA LEU A 84 22.22 12.69 0.81
C LEU A 84 21.81 13.17 -0.58
N ARG A 85 21.35 14.42 -0.69
CA ARG A 85 20.96 15.01 -1.99
C ARG A 85 22.13 15.12 -2.97
N ASN A 86 23.37 15.26 -2.46
CA ASN A 86 24.57 15.38 -3.29
C ASN A 86 25.23 14.02 -3.60
N LEU A 87 24.68 12.90 -3.16
CA LEU A 87 25.22 11.59 -3.48
C LEU A 87 25.03 11.24 -4.97
N PRO A 88 26.00 10.55 -5.58
CA PRO A 88 25.85 10.06 -6.96
C PRO A 88 24.63 9.13 -7.07
N GLY A 89 23.83 9.31 -8.11
CA GLY A 89 22.64 8.48 -8.36
C GLY A 89 21.42 8.86 -7.53
N VAL A 90 21.48 9.86 -6.65
CA VAL A 90 20.32 10.42 -5.95
C VAL A 90 19.70 11.52 -6.79
N LYS A 91 18.41 11.41 -7.04
CA LYS A 91 17.61 12.41 -7.78
C LYS A 91 17.05 13.48 -6.85
N ASP A 92 16.46 13.06 -5.74
CA ASP A 92 15.88 13.97 -4.74
C ASP A 92 15.81 13.33 -3.37
N VAL A 93 15.77 14.19 -2.33
CA VAL A 93 15.66 13.79 -0.92
C VAL A 93 14.65 14.69 -0.23
N GLN A 94 13.70 14.09 0.45
CA GLN A 94 12.70 14.78 1.25
C GLN A 94 12.75 14.29 2.70
N ALA A 95 12.92 15.21 3.64
CA ALA A 95 12.84 14.89 5.06
C ALA A 95 11.42 15.07 5.57
N ARG A 96 11.03 14.22 6.52
CA ARG A 96 9.77 14.33 7.23
C ARG A 96 9.89 13.90 8.69
N VAL A 97 8.96 14.37 9.50
CA VAL A 97 8.73 13.86 10.85
C VAL A 97 7.80 12.66 10.72
N THR A 98 8.15 11.53 11.28
CA THR A 98 7.29 10.35 11.32
C THR A 98 7.19 9.87 12.75
N LEU A 99 5.98 9.93 13.33
CA LEU A 99 5.70 9.59 14.72
C LEU A 99 4.37 8.85 14.82
N GLU A 100 4.33 7.78 15.61
CA GLU A 100 3.08 7.15 16.02
C GLU A 100 2.52 7.92 17.22
N MET A 101 1.28 8.40 17.11
CA MET A 101 0.60 9.18 18.13
C MET A 101 -0.73 8.52 18.51
N ASP A 102 -1.08 8.58 19.79
CA ASP A 102 -2.34 8.05 20.31
C ASP A 102 -3.52 8.96 19.92
N CYS A 103 -4.71 8.39 19.74
CA CYS A 103 -5.96 9.10 19.46
C CYS A 103 -6.97 8.90 20.61
N PRO A 104 -6.78 9.54 21.78
CA PRO A 104 -7.53 9.22 22.99
C PRO A 104 -9.04 9.47 22.87
N ASP A 105 -9.48 10.34 21.97
CA ASP A 105 -10.90 10.61 21.77
C ASP A 105 -11.61 9.54 20.92
N LEU A 106 -10.85 8.67 20.23
CA LEU A 106 -11.36 7.59 19.38
C LEU A 106 -11.28 6.21 20.03
N GLY A 107 -10.44 6.05 21.06
CA GLY A 107 -10.26 4.83 21.83
C GLY A 107 -8.86 4.69 22.42
N ASP A 108 -8.72 3.89 23.47
CA ASP A 108 -7.44 3.73 24.20
C ASP A 108 -6.34 3.04 23.38
N GLU A 109 -6.71 2.23 22.38
CA GLU A 109 -5.77 1.49 21.53
C GLU A 109 -5.62 2.12 20.14
N VAL A 110 -6.32 3.23 19.87
CA VAL A 110 -6.33 3.87 18.54
C VAL A 110 -5.09 4.73 18.38
N THR A 111 -4.32 4.46 17.33
CA THR A 111 -3.10 5.19 17.01
C THR A 111 -3.09 5.64 15.55
N LEU A 112 -2.42 6.76 15.30
CA LEU A 112 -2.17 7.29 13.96
C LEU A 112 -0.68 7.48 13.71
N MET A 113 -0.20 6.98 12.58
CA MET A 113 1.12 7.35 12.07
C MET A 113 1.04 8.75 11.46
N VAL A 114 1.67 9.70 12.12
CA VAL A 114 1.66 11.12 11.74
C VAL A 114 2.90 11.43 10.92
N HIS A 115 2.69 11.89 9.68
CA HIS A 115 3.75 12.33 8.78
C HIS A 115 3.73 13.86 8.64
N GLY A 116 4.75 14.50 9.17
CA GLY A 116 4.94 15.95 9.02
C GLY A 116 5.95 16.25 7.91
N TYR A 117 5.53 16.98 6.90
CA TYR A 117 6.37 17.36 5.76
C TYR A 117 6.52 18.89 5.65
N ASP A 118 7.65 19.33 5.11
CA ASP A 118 7.95 20.74 4.89
C ASP A 118 7.91 21.05 3.38
N GLY A 119 6.97 21.90 2.98
CA GLY A 119 6.77 22.28 1.58
C GLY A 119 5.94 21.28 0.78
N ASP A 120 6.27 21.13 -0.51
CA ASP A 120 5.65 20.18 -1.41
C ASP A 120 6.11 18.75 -1.10
N MET A 121 5.28 17.78 -1.43
CA MET A 121 5.60 16.35 -1.31
C MET A 121 5.87 15.72 -2.69
N PRO A 122 7.06 15.92 -3.27
CA PRO A 122 7.37 15.32 -4.58
C PRO A 122 7.64 13.82 -4.51
N ILE A 123 7.93 13.29 -3.32
CA ILE A 123 8.19 11.87 -3.05
C ILE A 123 7.10 11.36 -2.13
N CYS A 124 6.56 10.19 -2.40
CA CYS A 124 5.46 9.57 -1.67
C CYS A 124 4.21 10.47 -1.59
N THR A 125 3.89 11.12 -2.71
CA THR A 125 2.74 12.03 -2.81
C THR A 125 1.43 11.29 -2.53
N PRO A 126 0.62 11.71 -1.55
CA PRO A 126 -0.68 11.08 -1.29
C PRO A 126 -1.69 11.45 -2.38
N ILE A 127 -2.60 10.52 -2.66
CA ILE A 127 -3.69 10.72 -3.60
C ILE A 127 -4.90 11.22 -2.84
N ILE A 128 -5.36 12.43 -3.14
CA ILE A 128 -6.57 13.01 -2.53
C ILE A 128 -7.80 12.24 -3.02
N ARG A 129 -8.61 11.77 -2.09
CA ARG A 129 -9.88 11.09 -2.36
C ARG A 129 -11.06 12.03 -2.19
N THR A 130 -11.10 12.78 -1.11
CA THR A 130 -12.13 13.81 -0.84
C THR A 130 -11.47 15.05 -0.24
N GLY A 131 -12.12 16.20 -0.36
CA GLY A 131 -11.64 17.46 0.21
C GLY A 131 -10.61 18.17 -0.64
N SER A 132 -9.63 18.79 -0.02
CA SER A 132 -8.61 19.63 -0.66
C SER A 132 -7.20 19.26 -0.20
N GLU A 133 -6.20 19.65 -1.00
CA GLU A 133 -4.80 19.55 -0.62
C GLU A 133 -4.49 20.36 0.64
N LEU A 134 -3.47 19.93 1.36
CA LEU A 134 -3.01 20.63 2.55
C LEU A 134 -1.90 21.62 2.15
N SER A 135 -2.11 22.88 2.50
CA SER A 135 -1.05 23.87 2.35
C SER A 135 0.06 23.66 3.38
N ALA A 136 1.33 23.79 2.97
CA ALA A 136 2.48 23.74 3.88
C ALA A 136 2.44 24.80 4.99
N SER A 137 1.62 25.85 4.84
CA SER A 137 1.38 26.87 5.86
C SER A 137 0.22 26.56 6.80
N ASP A 138 -0.61 25.55 6.50
CA ASP A 138 -1.72 25.16 7.37
C ASP A 138 -1.21 24.31 8.54
N THR A 139 -1.08 24.96 9.70
CA THR A 139 -0.59 24.32 10.93
C THR A 139 -1.68 23.63 11.74
N ARG A 140 -2.94 23.65 11.27
CA ARG A 140 -4.08 23.03 11.95
C ARG A 140 -4.85 22.05 11.07
N GLY A 141 -4.48 21.91 9.80
CA GLY A 141 -5.09 20.95 8.89
C GLY A 141 -4.35 19.62 8.88
N CYS A 142 -5.09 18.56 8.56
CA CYS A 142 -4.53 17.24 8.24
C CYS A 142 -5.21 16.63 7.03
N LEU A 143 -4.50 15.73 6.36
CA LEU A 143 -5.04 14.78 5.41
C LEU A 143 -5.08 13.42 6.10
N LEU A 144 -6.26 12.80 6.17
CA LEU A 144 -6.49 11.56 6.92
C LEU A 144 -6.67 10.38 5.97
N GLU A 145 -6.21 9.22 6.34
CA GLU A 145 -6.46 8.00 5.60
C GLU A 145 -7.97 7.76 5.41
N GLU A 146 -8.37 7.38 4.20
CA GLU A 146 -9.78 7.19 3.85
C GLU A 146 -10.46 6.07 4.65
N GLN A 147 -9.79 4.91 4.83
CA GLN A 147 -10.36 3.77 5.56
C GLN A 147 -10.50 4.06 7.05
N PHE A 148 -9.48 4.70 7.65
CA PHE A 148 -9.54 5.13 9.04
C PHE A 148 -10.66 6.18 9.25
N ALA A 149 -10.76 7.16 8.35
CA ALA A 149 -11.82 8.16 8.41
C ALA A 149 -13.23 7.51 8.34
N GLN A 150 -13.42 6.54 7.45
CA GLN A 150 -14.68 5.79 7.34
C GLN A 150 -14.98 4.97 8.60
N ALA A 151 -14.00 4.27 9.17
CA ALA A 151 -14.17 3.45 10.38
C ALA A 151 -14.60 4.29 11.59
N HIS A 152 -14.12 5.53 11.68
CA HIS A 152 -14.42 6.46 12.78
C HIS A 152 -15.51 7.49 12.43
N ASN A 153 -16.17 7.38 11.26
CA ASN A 153 -17.18 8.31 10.77
C ASN A 153 -16.70 9.78 10.72
N LEU A 154 -15.41 9.98 10.39
CA LEU A 154 -14.79 11.29 10.26
C LEU A 154 -14.94 11.81 8.83
N SER A 155 -15.33 13.06 8.70
CA SER A 155 -15.53 13.76 7.43
C SER A 155 -14.67 15.01 7.34
N VAL A 156 -14.55 15.57 6.14
CA VAL A 156 -13.89 16.86 5.93
C VAL A 156 -14.54 17.94 6.79
N GLY A 157 -13.74 18.64 7.59
CA GLY A 157 -14.18 19.64 8.57
C GLY A 157 -14.23 19.16 10.01
N ASP A 158 -14.27 17.85 10.24
CA ASP A 158 -14.20 17.28 11.59
C ASP A 158 -12.80 17.45 12.20
N THR A 159 -12.68 17.18 13.48
CA THR A 159 -11.42 17.29 14.21
C THR A 159 -10.91 15.94 14.67
N VAL A 160 -9.58 15.77 14.58
CA VAL A 160 -8.86 14.63 15.12
C VAL A 160 -7.88 15.14 16.14
N LYS A 161 -7.91 14.56 17.35
CA LYS A 161 -6.98 14.84 18.41
C LYS A 161 -5.97 13.72 18.53
N VAL A 162 -4.69 14.08 18.50
CA VAL A 162 -3.58 13.14 18.68
C VAL A 162 -2.74 13.55 19.89
N SER A 163 -2.11 12.57 20.52
CA SER A 163 -1.31 12.78 21.72
C SER A 163 0.01 12.01 21.65
N TYR A 164 1.09 12.65 22.05
CA TYR A 164 2.41 12.01 22.16
C TYR A 164 3.20 12.62 23.31
N GLY A 165 3.69 11.77 24.23
CA GLY A 165 4.52 12.22 25.36
C GLY A 165 3.87 13.29 26.24
N GLY A 166 2.54 13.27 26.40
CA GLY A 166 1.78 14.24 27.18
C GLY A 166 1.42 15.53 26.44
N VAL A 167 1.86 15.68 25.19
CA VAL A 167 1.47 16.81 24.31
C VAL A 167 0.28 16.36 23.45
N SER A 168 -0.81 17.14 23.49
CA SER A 168 -2.00 16.89 22.65
C SER A 168 -2.11 17.97 21.58
N LEU A 169 -2.37 17.54 20.35
CA LEU A 169 -2.58 18.37 19.19
C LEU A 169 -3.94 18.07 18.57
N THR A 170 -4.63 19.08 18.08
CA THR A 170 -5.93 18.92 17.40
C THR A 170 -5.82 19.44 15.98
N PHE A 171 -6.24 18.61 15.03
CA PHE A 171 -6.20 18.92 13.60
C PHE A 171 -7.59 18.89 12.99
N PHE A 172 -7.84 19.74 12.00
CA PHE A 172 -9.04 19.69 11.16
C PHE A 172 -8.79 18.84 9.93
N VAL A 173 -9.66 17.90 9.64
CA VAL A 173 -9.60 17.08 8.44
C VAL A 173 -9.87 17.97 7.21
N ARG A 174 -8.87 18.19 6.37
CA ARG A 174 -8.97 18.95 5.11
C ARG A 174 -9.35 18.06 3.94
N GLY A 175 -8.98 16.81 4.02
CA GLY A 175 -9.28 15.81 3.00
C GLY A 175 -8.98 14.40 3.48
N THR A 176 -9.50 13.43 2.74
CA THR A 176 -9.11 12.03 2.89
C THR A 176 -8.16 11.63 1.78
N ILE A 177 -7.25 10.72 2.08
CA ILE A 177 -6.17 10.32 1.19
C ILE A 177 -6.00 8.80 1.11
N LEU A 178 -5.37 8.39 0.01
CA LEU A 178 -4.72 7.10 -0.14
C LEU A 178 -3.23 7.34 -0.38
N SER A 179 -2.37 6.60 0.31
CA SER A 179 -0.93 6.67 0.11
C SER A 179 -0.39 5.37 -0.49
N GLY A 180 0.44 5.49 -1.52
CA GLY A 180 1.11 4.33 -2.11
C GLY A 180 2.15 3.68 -1.19
N GLU A 181 2.56 4.34 -0.11
CA GLU A 181 3.43 3.75 0.91
C GLU A 181 2.72 2.71 1.77
N TYR A 182 1.40 2.84 1.91
CA TYR A 182 0.57 1.99 2.76
C TYR A 182 -0.41 1.22 1.88
N LEU A 183 0.06 0.14 1.25
CA LEU A 183 -0.79 -0.76 0.45
C LEU A 183 -1.84 -1.46 1.30
N VAL A 184 -1.45 -1.75 2.54
CA VAL A 184 -2.32 -2.32 3.57
C VAL A 184 -2.00 -1.61 4.87
N THR A 185 -2.94 -0.85 5.39
CA THR A 185 -2.80 -0.19 6.68
C THR A 185 -3.11 -1.19 7.78
N ALA A 186 -2.06 -1.79 8.33
CA ALA A 186 -2.18 -2.80 9.36
C ALA A 186 -1.16 -2.56 10.47
N LYS A 187 -1.60 -2.61 11.71
CA LYS A 187 -0.71 -2.64 12.89
C LYS A 187 -0.08 -4.03 13.02
N ASN A 188 -0.79 -5.04 12.53
CA ASN A 188 -0.40 -6.45 12.45
C ASN A 188 -0.66 -6.99 11.03
N ILE A 189 -0.73 -8.31 10.86
CA ILE A 189 -0.96 -8.98 9.58
C ILE A 189 -2.32 -8.64 8.93
N THR A 190 -3.30 -8.21 9.73
CA THR A 190 -4.67 -7.90 9.26
C THR A 190 -4.90 -6.40 9.28
N PRO A 191 -5.51 -5.81 8.22
CA PRO A 191 -5.94 -4.42 8.23
C PRO A 191 -6.92 -4.17 9.37
N GLN A 192 -6.65 -3.14 10.16
CA GLN A 192 -7.47 -2.75 11.30
C GLN A 192 -7.65 -1.23 11.31
N PRO A 193 -8.43 -0.68 10.36
CA PRO A 193 -8.63 0.76 10.24
C PRO A 193 -9.39 1.39 11.43
N ASP A 194 -9.96 0.56 12.28
CA ASP A 194 -10.60 0.94 13.55
C ASP A 194 -9.61 1.23 14.69
N ILE A 195 -8.35 0.74 14.59
CA ILE A 195 -7.34 0.97 15.63
C ILE A 195 -6.05 1.61 15.11
N TYR A 196 -5.81 1.56 13.81
CA TYR A 196 -4.58 2.08 13.22
C TYR A 196 -4.81 2.72 11.85
N GLY A 197 -4.22 3.91 11.66
CA GLY A 197 -4.27 4.62 10.40
C GLY A 197 -3.05 5.53 10.23
N TYR A 198 -3.07 6.37 9.20
CA TYR A 198 -2.04 7.37 8.99
C TYR A 198 -2.65 8.73 8.63
N MET A 199 -1.91 9.79 8.93
CA MET A 199 -2.28 11.14 8.54
C MET A 199 -1.06 11.97 8.14
N TYR A 200 -1.28 12.93 7.27
CA TYR A 200 -0.28 13.89 6.84
C TYR A 200 -0.60 15.28 7.38
N VAL A 201 0.40 15.95 7.92
CA VAL A 201 0.31 17.31 8.47
C VAL A 201 1.48 18.15 7.97
N SER A 202 1.38 19.47 8.08
CA SER A 202 2.55 20.33 7.88
C SER A 202 3.58 20.11 9.00
N ALA A 203 4.88 20.00 8.66
CA ALA A 203 5.95 19.91 9.66
C ALA A 203 5.96 21.11 10.62
N LYS A 204 5.44 22.26 10.19
CA LYS A 204 5.28 23.44 11.06
C LYS A 204 4.29 23.21 12.19
N ALA A 205 3.29 22.35 11.99
CA ALA A 205 2.32 22.00 13.02
C ALA A 205 2.93 21.16 14.16
N ILE A 206 3.97 20.41 13.83
CA ILE A 206 4.71 19.52 14.75
C ILE A 206 6.20 19.91 14.82
N ALA A 207 6.50 21.19 14.73
CA ALA A 207 7.88 21.72 14.70
C ALA A 207 8.70 21.43 15.97
N ALA A 208 8.06 21.00 17.05
CA ALA A 208 8.74 20.53 18.27
C ALA A 208 9.51 19.20 18.07
N PHE A 209 9.18 18.45 17.03
CA PHE A 209 9.79 17.16 16.74
C PHE A 209 10.82 17.28 15.62
N PRO A 210 12.00 16.64 15.75
CA PRO A 210 12.99 16.62 14.68
C PRO A 210 12.53 15.78 13.50
N PHE A 211 13.14 15.95 12.34
CA PHE A 211 12.98 15.01 11.23
C PHE A 211 13.53 13.65 11.63
N THR A 212 12.71 12.61 11.53
CA THR A 212 13.04 11.24 11.90
C THR A 212 13.21 10.33 10.70
N GLU A 213 12.82 10.82 9.51
CA GLU A 213 12.88 10.05 8.29
C GLU A 213 13.27 10.91 7.10
N MET A 214 14.10 10.33 6.20
CA MET A 214 14.41 10.91 4.90
C MET A 214 14.01 9.93 3.81
N LEU A 215 13.20 10.42 2.88
CA LEU A 215 12.79 9.72 1.67
C LEU A 215 13.79 10.02 0.58
N VAL A 216 14.37 8.99 0.00
CA VAL A 216 15.37 9.14 -1.07
C VAL A 216 14.83 8.58 -2.36
N LYS A 217 14.84 9.39 -3.41
CA LYS A 217 14.53 9.00 -4.77
C LYS A 217 15.81 8.89 -5.58
N ALA A 218 16.07 7.74 -6.14
CA ALA A 218 17.20 7.51 -7.03
C ALA A 218 16.90 8.00 -8.45
N SER A 219 17.93 8.27 -9.23
CA SER A 219 17.84 8.53 -10.66
C SER A 219 17.49 7.23 -11.39
N SER A 220 16.81 7.34 -12.53
CA SER A 220 16.32 6.19 -13.30
C SER A 220 17.41 5.24 -13.81
N ASP A 221 18.62 5.73 -13.95
CA ASP A 221 19.80 5.05 -14.46
C ASP A 221 20.80 4.67 -13.34
N ALA A 222 20.45 4.94 -12.06
CA ALA A 222 21.33 4.68 -10.93
C ALA A 222 21.33 3.20 -10.53
N ASP A 223 22.51 2.70 -10.14
CA ASP A 223 22.63 1.42 -9.44
C ASP A 223 22.15 1.57 -8.00
N LEU A 224 20.98 1.01 -7.69
CA LEU A 224 20.39 1.08 -6.36
C LEU A 224 21.27 0.46 -5.28
N THR A 225 22.08 -0.56 -5.62
CA THR A 225 23.02 -1.19 -4.67
C THR A 225 24.13 -0.22 -4.28
N GLN A 226 24.64 0.51 -5.25
CA GLN A 226 25.66 1.53 -5.01
C GLN A 226 25.07 2.71 -4.22
N VAL A 227 23.89 3.22 -4.61
CA VAL A 227 23.21 4.30 -3.88
C VAL A 227 22.98 3.91 -2.42
N ARG A 228 22.51 2.68 -2.17
CA ARG A 228 22.32 2.16 -0.81
C ARG A 228 23.60 2.15 0.01
N ALA A 229 24.71 1.70 -0.59
CA ALA A 229 26.02 1.67 0.08
C ALA A 229 26.49 3.10 0.45
N GLU A 230 26.32 4.07 -0.45
CA GLU A 230 26.66 5.48 -0.20
C GLU A 230 25.79 6.11 0.90
N ILE A 231 24.48 5.78 0.94
CA ILE A 231 23.60 6.20 2.03
C ILE A 231 24.07 5.61 3.37
N MET A 232 24.42 4.32 3.40
CA MET A 232 24.95 3.67 4.61
C MET A 232 26.24 4.32 5.11
N ASN A 233 27.14 4.68 4.21
CA ASN A 233 28.38 5.37 4.56
C ASN A 233 28.14 6.78 5.10
N THR A 234 27.13 7.46 4.57
CA THR A 234 26.79 8.84 4.96
C THR A 234 26.01 8.89 6.27
N CYS A 235 25.13 7.92 6.51
CA CYS A 235 24.26 7.82 7.68
C CYS A 235 24.40 6.44 8.37
N PRO A 236 25.55 6.13 8.99
CA PRO A 236 25.85 4.78 9.48
C PRO A 236 24.97 4.31 10.64
N THR A 237 24.29 5.23 11.33
CA THR A 237 23.39 4.92 12.45
C THR A 237 21.92 4.84 12.04
N ALA A 238 21.63 5.13 10.77
CA ALA A 238 20.25 5.10 10.27
C ALA A 238 19.85 3.69 9.80
N LEU A 239 18.58 3.36 9.97
CA LEU A 239 17.98 2.18 9.38
C LEU A 239 17.56 2.52 7.94
N ILE A 240 18.08 1.78 6.98
CA ILE A 240 17.73 1.95 5.56
C ILE A 240 16.78 0.83 5.16
N VAL A 241 15.60 1.20 4.70
CA VAL A 241 14.58 0.29 4.20
C VAL A 241 14.43 0.52 2.70
N ASP A 242 14.58 -0.54 1.91
CA ASP A 242 14.44 -0.50 0.46
C ASP A 242 12.96 -0.61 0.08
N LYS A 243 12.61 -0.14 -1.11
CA LYS A 243 11.24 -0.18 -1.63
C LYS A 243 10.63 -1.59 -1.59
N ASP A 244 11.39 -2.61 -1.98
CA ASP A 244 10.93 -4.00 -2.00
C ASP A 244 10.68 -4.54 -0.59
N THR A 245 11.49 -4.10 0.39
CA THR A 245 11.36 -4.48 1.79
C THR A 245 10.26 -3.66 2.49
N HIS A 246 10.06 -2.40 2.10
CA HIS A 246 9.06 -1.53 2.70
C HIS A 246 7.64 -2.02 2.44
N SER A 247 7.35 -2.47 1.23
CA SER A 247 6.06 -3.08 0.89
C SER A 247 5.80 -4.42 1.62
N GLY A 248 6.87 -5.12 2.05
CA GLY A 248 6.79 -6.36 2.84
C GLY A 248 6.81 -6.17 4.36
N THR A 249 7.45 -5.09 4.86
CA THR A 249 7.72 -4.91 6.32
C THR A 249 6.53 -4.40 7.14
N LEU A 250 5.44 -3.99 6.53
CA LEU A 250 4.20 -3.73 7.27
C LEU A 250 3.58 -5.03 7.82
N SER A 251 4.08 -6.21 7.36
CA SER A 251 3.67 -7.52 7.88
C SER A 251 4.62 -8.12 8.94
N GLU A 252 5.80 -7.53 9.19
CA GLU A 252 6.85 -8.15 10.03
C GLU A 252 7.24 -7.36 11.29
N ARG A 253 6.47 -6.34 11.70
CA ARG A 253 6.71 -5.71 13.00
C ARG A 253 5.90 -6.40 14.10
N ASN A 254 6.50 -7.43 14.67
CA ASN A 254 6.31 -7.86 16.05
C ASN A 254 7.20 -7.03 16.97
#